data_0cacb5e74d5ca1c35bf9899d691badc0
#
_entry.id   0cacb5e74d5ca1c35bf9899d691badc0
#
_cell.length_a   1.000
_cell.length_b   1.000
_cell.length_c   1.000
_cell.angle_alpha   90.00
_cell.angle_beta   90.00
_cell.angle_gamma   90.00
#
_symmetry.space_group_name_H-M   'P 1'
#
loop_
_entity.id
_entity.type
_entity.pdbx_description
1 polymer ?
#
loop_
_entity_poly.entity_id
_entity_poly.type
_entity_poly.pdbx_seq_one_letter_code
_entity_poly.pdbx_strand_id
1 'polypeptide(L)' 'MDAAELQKKVYELVEKNMGKKKMKAGDITKAMEAEGATRDEVKAAIRELVDGGKLVYSYFGGSFIEIPHTEGSANPQS' A
#
# COMPACT_ATOMS: atom_id res chain seq x y z
N MET A 1 11.67 -11.19 5.40
CA MET A 1 10.58 -11.61 4.49
C MET A 1 10.97 -11.30 3.06
N ASP A 2 10.62 -12.17 2.15
CA ASP A 2 10.93 -11.97 0.74
C ASP A 2 10.27 -10.68 0.22
N ALA A 3 10.99 -9.91 -0.58
CA ALA A 3 10.50 -8.62 -1.05
C ALA A 3 9.22 -8.73 -1.87
N ALA A 4 9.15 -9.71 -2.75
CA ALA A 4 7.96 -9.90 -3.59
C ALA A 4 6.75 -10.30 -2.74
N GLU A 5 6.98 -11.17 -1.78
CA GLU A 5 5.92 -11.62 -0.88
C GLU A 5 5.45 -10.46 0.00
N LEU A 6 6.38 -9.66 0.49
CA LEU A 6 6.04 -8.52 1.33
C LEU A 6 5.22 -7.48 0.55
N GLN A 7 5.60 -7.21 -0.70
CA GLN A 7 4.85 -6.31 -1.54
C GLN A 7 3.41 -6.79 -1.73
N LYS A 8 3.26 -8.08 -1.96
CA LYS A 8 1.94 -8.68 -2.13
C LYS A 8 1.11 -8.52 -0.85
N LYS A 9 1.72 -8.79 0.30
CA LYS A 9 1.02 -8.67 1.57
C LYS A 9 0.62 -7.23 1.88
N VAL A 10 1.50 -6.27 1.59
CA VAL A 10 1.20 -4.86 1.78
C VAL A 10 0.03 -4.45 0.90
N TYR A 11 0.07 -4.84 -0.36
CA TYR A 11 -1.00 -4.52 -1.29
C TYR A 11 -2.34 -5.10 -0.82
N GLU A 12 -2.33 -6.37 -0.42
CA GLU A 12 -3.54 -7.04 0.05
C GLU A 12 -4.09 -6.37 1.31
N LEU A 13 -3.20 -5.94 2.19
CA LEU A 13 -3.63 -5.26 3.41
C LEU A 13 -4.34 -3.96 3.09
N VAL A 14 -3.80 -3.17 2.18
CA VAL A 14 -4.43 -1.92 1.77
C VAL A 14 -5.76 -2.21 1.08
N GLU A 15 -5.77 -3.20 0.19
CA GLU A 15 -6.98 -3.56 -0.54
C GLU A 15 -8.09 -4.00 0.42
N LYS A 16 -7.73 -4.79 1.41
CA LYS A 16 -8.69 -5.31 2.38
C LYS A 16 -9.35 -4.18 3.17
N ASN A 17 -8.63 -3.09 3.38
CA ASN A 17 -9.13 -1.96 4.18
C ASN A 17 -9.69 -0.82 3.34
N MET A 18 -9.65 -0.94 2.01
CA MET A 18 -10.24 0.07 1.15
C MET A 18 -11.73 0.17 1.41
N GLY A 19 -12.20 1.40 1.57
CA GLY A 19 -13.60 1.64 1.86
C GLY A 19 -13.98 1.47 3.32
N LYS A 20 -13.07 0.93 4.14
CA LYS A 20 -13.32 0.75 5.57
C LYS A 20 -12.57 1.77 6.40
N LYS A 21 -11.28 1.89 6.17
CA LYS A 21 -10.48 2.91 6.81
C LYS A 21 -9.26 3.19 5.95
N LYS A 22 -8.76 4.39 6.09
CA LYS A 22 -7.53 4.77 5.38
C LYS A 22 -6.34 4.31 6.21
N MET A 23 -5.37 3.71 5.55
CA MET A 23 -4.18 3.21 6.21
C MET A 23 -3.00 4.14 5.97
N LYS A 24 -2.31 4.46 7.04
CA LYS A 24 -1.07 5.22 6.95
C LYS A 24 0.10 4.25 6.80
N ALA A 25 1.22 4.75 6.30
CA ALA A 25 2.41 3.93 6.17
C ALA A 25 2.80 3.30 7.51
N GLY A 26 2.64 4.04 8.61
CA GLY A 26 2.92 3.53 9.94
C GLY A 26 2.04 2.35 10.32
N ASP A 27 0.76 2.41 9.96
CA ASP A 27 -0.17 1.32 10.25
C ASP A 27 0.23 0.06 9.49
N ILE A 28 0.59 0.23 8.22
CA ILE A 28 1.03 -0.88 7.39
C ILE A 28 2.33 -1.47 7.95
N THR A 29 3.26 -0.59 8.35
CA THR A 29 4.53 -1.03 8.91
C THR A 29 4.31 -1.88 10.16
N LYS A 30 3.44 -1.42 11.07
CA LYS A 30 3.16 -2.18 12.28
C LYS A 30 2.57 -3.54 11.97
N ALA A 31 1.63 -3.59 11.02
CA ALA A 31 1.00 -4.86 10.65
C ALA A 31 2.02 -5.83 10.07
N MET A 32 2.91 -5.33 9.23
CA MET A 32 3.92 -6.19 8.61
C MET A 32 5.01 -6.60 9.58
N GLU A 33 5.34 -5.74 10.55
CA GLU A 33 6.30 -6.11 11.58
C GLU A 33 5.77 -7.28 12.41
N ALA A 34 4.47 -7.29 12.63
CA ALA A 34 3.83 -8.43 13.32
C ALA A 34 3.93 -9.70 12.50
N GLU A 35 4.12 -9.58 11.20
CA GLU A 35 4.29 -10.74 10.29
C GLU A 35 5.76 -11.15 10.16
N GLY A 36 6.67 -10.39 10.76
CA GLY A 36 8.08 -10.73 10.72
C GLY A 36 8.94 -9.85 9.82
N ALA A 37 8.34 -8.84 9.19
CA ALA A 37 9.09 -7.93 8.34
C ALA A 37 9.74 -6.83 9.19
N THR A 38 10.79 -6.21 8.65
CA THR A 38 11.40 -5.06 9.30
C THR A 38 10.80 -3.79 8.73
N ARG A 39 10.98 -2.69 9.47
CA ARG A 39 10.51 -1.39 9.00
C ARG A 39 11.09 -1.03 7.64
N ASP A 40 12.39 -1.26 7.46
CA ASP A 40 13.07 -0.93 6.20
C ASP A 40 12.51 -1.74 5.05
N GLU A 41 12.22 -3.02 5.29
CA GLU A 41 11.62 -3.88 4.27
C GLU A 41 10.25 -3.36 3.88
N VAL A 42 9.45 -2.94 4.87
CA VAL A 42 8.12 -2.44 4.59
C VAL A 42 8.18 -1.13 3.81
N LYS A 43 9.09 -0.23 4.18
CA LYS A 43 9.26 1.03 3.46
C LYS A 43 9.63 0.76 1.99
N ALA A 44 10.53 -0.16 1.77
CA ALA A 44 10.94 -0.51 0.41
C ALA A 44 9.77 -1.10 -0.37
N ALA A 45 8.98 -1.97 0.26
CA ALA A 45 7.82 -2.57 -0.39
C ALA A 45 6.80 -1.53 -0.80
N ILE A 46 6.49 -0.60 0.10
CA ILE A 46 5.54 0.47 -0.20
C ILE A 46 6.05 1.32 -1.34
N ARG A 47 7.33 1.68 -1.30
CA ARG A 47 7.94 2.48 -2.34
C ARG A 47 7.87 1.81 -3.69
N GLU A 48 8.18 0.51 -3.75
CA GLU A 48 8.11 -0.24 -4.99
C GLU A 48 6.69 -0.27 -5.55
N LEU A 49 5.71 -0.44 -4.68
CA LEU A 49 4.31 -0.47 -5.10
C LEU A 49 3.87 0.90 -5.61
N VAL A 50 4.30 1.96 -4.95
CA VAL A 50 3.98 3.32 -5.40
C VAL A 50 4.66 3.61 -6.74
N ASP A 51 5.94 3.27 -6.86
CA ASP A 51 6.68 3.47 -8.10
C ASP A 51 6.06 2.68 -9.25
N GLY A 52 5.52 1.50 -8.97
CA GLY A 52 4.87 0.67 -9.96
C GLY A 52 3.43 1.07 -10.26
N GLY A 53 2.93 2.11 -9.61
CA GLY A 53 1.58 2.60 -9.84
C GLY A 53 0.49 1.76 -9.18
N LYS A 54 0.86 0.84 -8.32
CA LYS A 54 -0.12 -0.01 -7.64
C LYS A 54 -0.69 0.63 -6.38
N LEU A 55 0.07 1.53 -5.77
CA LEU A 55 -0.38 2.30 -4.62
C LEU A 55 -0.08 3.77 -4.86
N VAL A 56 -0.81 4.63 -4.18
CA VAL A 56 -0.55 6.07 -4.23
C VAL A 56 -0.63 6.64 -2.82
N TYR A 57 0.05 7.76 -2.63
CA TYR A 57 -0.06 8.52 -1.39
C TYR A 57 -1.20 9.52 -1.56
N SER A 58 -2.04 9.59 -0.54
CA SER A 58 -3.14 10.56 -0.51
C SER A 58 -2.91 11.46 0.69
N TYR A 59 -3.09 12.77 0.49
CA TYR A 59 -2.77 13.77 1.51
C TYR A 59 -4.02 14.55 1.93
N PHE A 60 -4.99 13.86 2.49
CA PHE A 60 -6.20 14.50 3.00
C PHE A 60 -6.18 14.46 4.53
N GLY A 61 -5.62 15.53 5.11
CA GLY A 61 -5.51 15.58 6.56
C GLY A 61 -4.40 14.71 7.12
N GLY A 62 -3.49 14.25 6.26
CA GLY A 62 -2.39 13.36 6.62
C GLY A 62 -1.97 12.55 5.43
N SER A 63 -0.97 11.71 5.60
CA SER A 63 -0.50 10.84 4.53
C SER A 63 -1.13 9.47 4.66
N PHE A 64 -1.84 9.05 3.65
CA PHE A 64 -2.48 7.73 3.61
C PHE A 64 -2.02 6.98 2.38
N ILE A 65 -2.06 5.65 2.47
CA ILE A 65 -1.72 4.78 1.35
C ILE A 65 -3.02 4.23 0.79
N GLU A 66 -3.23 4.40 -0.51
CA GLU A 66 -4.47 3.95 -1.16
C GLU A 66 -4.17 3.26 -2.47
N ILE A 67 -5.11 2.46 -2.94
CA ILE A 67 -5.03 1.86 -4.26
C ILE A 67 -5.67 2.87 -5.22
N PRO A 68 -4.97 3.27 -6.29
CA PRO A 68 -5.52 4.25 -7.22
C PRO A 68 -6.74 3.68 -7.95
N HIS A 69 -7.75 4.49 -8.13
CA HIS A 69 -8.94 4.11 -8.91
C HIS A 69 -8.64 4.38 -10.36
N THR A 70 -8.32 3.37 -11.06
CA THR A 70 -7.97 3.50 -12.46
C THR A 70 -9.03 2.89 -13.35
N GLU A 71 -10.04 2.62 -12.85
CA GLU A 71 -11.03 2.07 -13.64
C GLU A 71 -11.68 2.92 -14.57
N GLY A 72 -10.80 2.83 -14.18
CA GLY A 72 -11.14 3.14 -14.48
C GLY A 72 -11.24 3.34 -15.10
N SER A 73 -10.95 3.36 -14.84
CA SER A 73 -10.96 3.57 -15.21
C SER A 73 -11.03 3.48 -16.11
N ALA A 74 -11.07 3.42 -16.28
CA ALA A 74 -11.07 3.35 -16.84
C ALA A 74 -10.91 3.47 -17.77
N ASN A 75 -10.85 3.50 -17.69
CA ASN A 75 -10.55 3.63 -18.35
C ASN A 75 -10.21 3.86 -19.10
N PRO A 76 -10.27 3.95 -19.45
CA PRO A 76 -9.85 4.13 -19.94
C PRO A 76 -9.30 4.37 -20.42
N GLN A 77 -9.22 4.36 -20.16
CA GLN A 77 -8.63 4.64 -20.11
C GLN A 77 -8.37 4.94 -20.38
N SER A 78 -8.66 4.98 -20.45
CA SER A 78 -8.30 5.29 -20.20
C SER A 78 -8.04 5.38 -20.32
#